data_e87439a13aa621faba63b791c7643533
#
_entry.id   e87439a13aa621faba63b791c7643533
#
_cell.length_a   1.000
_cell.length_b   1.000
_cell.length_c   1.000
_cell.angle_alpha   90.00
_cell.angle_beta   90.00
_cell.angle_gamma   90.00
#
_symmetry.space_group_name_H-M   'P 1'
#
loop_
_entity.id
_entity.type
_entity.pdbx_description
1 polymer ?
#
loop_
_entity_poly.entity_id
_entity_poly.type
_entity_poly.pdbx_seq_one_letter_code
_entity_poly.pdbx_strand_id
1 'polypeptide(L)'
;LIRREIGLISQHFNLVKRSTVQKNILSGRLGYYGTLKSIFGLFTKEDYERTIEALESVGLSDKLHTRSDELSGGQQQRVLIARALVQQAPVILADEPVASLDPITTKKVMDDLHHINQEMNKTILVNLHSIPLAREYSSRIIALKGGEVVFDGNPDELTEKKKKKIYGQSIFDERQVIASED
;
A
#
# COMPACT_ATOMS: atom_id res chain seq x y z
N LEU A 1 -7.99 -20.17 -4.47
CA LEU A 1 -6.59 -20.28 -4.89
C LEU A 1 -6.04 -18.93 -5.36
N ILE A 2 -6.76 -18.15 -6.17
CA ILE A 2 -6.36 -16.80 -6.63
C ILE A 2 -6.05 -15.85 -5.46
N ARG A 3 -6.73 -15.99 -4.32
CA ARG A 3 -6.49 -15.14 -3.12
C ARG A 3 -5.09 -15.24 -2.53
N ARG A 4 -4.29 -16.25 -2.88
CA ARG A 4 -2.89 -16.34 -2.46
C ARG A 4 -1.95 -15.55 -3.36
N GLU A 5 -2.36 -15.32 -4.60
CA GLU A 5 -1.57 -14.66 -5.63
C GLU A 5 -1.69 -13.13 -5.56
N ILE A 6 -2.64 -12.60 -4.78
CA ILE A 6 -2.90 -11.17 -4.69
C ILE A 6 -2.90 -10.76 -3.21
N GLY A 7 -1.94 -9.93 -2.83
CA GLY A 7 -1.93 -9.21 -1.55
C GLY A 7 -2.77 -7.94 -1.65
N LEU A 8 -3.49 -7.59 -0.59
CA LEU A 8 -4.31 -6.38 -0.56
C LEU A 8 -3.90 -5.47 0.60
N ILE A 9 -3.62 -4.23 0.25
CA ILE A 9 -3.42 -3.10 1.18
C ILE A 9 -4.59 -2.15 0.97
N SER A 10 -5.49 -2.05 1.93
CA SER A 10 -6.70 -1.23 1.84
C SER A 10 -6.53 0.13 2.51
N GLN A 11 -7.28 1.12 2.05
CA GLN A 11 -7.38 2.47 2.64
C GLN A 11 -7.76 2.41 4.13
N HIS A 12 -8.74 1.57 4.48
CA HIS A 12 -9.08 1.30 5.87
C HIS A 12 -8.15 0.22 6.41
N PHE A 13 -7.46 0.51 7.51
CA PHE A 13 -6.38 -0.35 8.03
C PHE A 13 -6.77 -1.83 8.23
N ASN A 14 -8.05 -2.16 8.43
CA ASN A 14 -8.56 -3.54 8.57
C ASN A 14 -7.65 -4.43 9.46
N LEU A 15 -7.03 -3.83 10.47
CA LEU A 15 -6.28 -4.52 11.50
C LEU A 15 -7.21 -4.92 12.65
N VAL A 16 -6.96 -6.07 13.24
CA VAL A 16 -7.62 -6.46 14.49
C VAL A 16 -7.05 -5.60 15.61
N LYS A 17 -7.76 -4.53 15.99
CA LYS A 17 -7.28 -3.44 16.87
C LYS A 17 -6.68 -3.95 18.18
N ARG A 18 -7.38 -4.83 18.89
CA ARG A 18 -6.96 -5.38 20.19
C ARG A 18 -5.97 -6.55 20.08
N SER A 19 -5.46 -6.83 18.91
CA SER A 19 -4.47 -7.87 18.64
C SER A 19 -3.08 -7.25 18.43
N THR A 20 -2.05 -8.05 18.66
CA THR A 20 -0.66 -7.61 18.42
C THR A 20 -0.37 -7.46 16.93
N VAL A 21 0.65 -6.67 16.61
CA VAL A 21 1.22 -6.53 15.27
C VAL A 21 1.56 -7.90 14.68
N GLN A 22 2.26 -8.75 15.45
CA GLN A 22 2.62 -10.11 15.04
C GLN A 22 1.41 -10.91 14.57
N LYS A 23 0.33 -10.94 15.34
CA LYS A 23 -0.89 -11.69 15.00
C LYS A 23 -1.59 -11.11 13.76
N ASN A 24 -1.58 -9.79 13.62
CA ASN A 24 -2.12 -9.14 12.43
C ASN A 24 -1.34 -9.50 11.17
N ILE A 25 0.00 -9.52 11.24
CA ILE A 25 0.84 -9.90 10.10
C ILE A 25 0.66 -11.39 9.78
N LEU A 26 0.72 -12.27 10.79
CA LEU A 26 0.50 -13.72 10.63
C LEU A 26 -0.83 -14.04 9.95
N SER A 27 -1.85 -13.19 10.11
CA SER A 27 -3.14 -13.39 9.41
C SER A 27 -3.00 -13.43 7.88
N GLY A 28 -1.95 -12.84 7.31
CA GLY A 28 -1.61 -12.94 5.89
C GLY A 28 -1.30 -14.39 5.45
N ARG A 29 -0.91 -15.25 6.38
CA ARG A 29 -0.61 -16.68 6.12
C ARG A 29 -1.84 -17.58 6.16
N LEU A 30 -2.99 -17.10 6.62
CA LEU A 30 -4.20 -17.94 6.78
C LEU A 30 -4.63 -18.65 5.50
N GLY A 31 -4.38 -18.06 4.33
CA GLY A 31 -4.65 -18.68 3.04
C GLY A 31 -3.89 -19.99 2.78
N TYR A 32 -2.82 -20.27 3.52
CA TYR A 32 -1.98 -21.47 3.36
C TYR A 32 -2.42 -22.63 4.27
N TYR A 33 -3.33 -22.38 5.19
CA TYR A 33 -3.79 -23.36 6.18
C TYR A 33 -5.25 -23.78 5.95
N GLY A 34 -5.56 -25.01 6.28
CA GLY A 34 -6.95 -25.47 6.35
C GLY A 34 -7.69 -24.82 7.53
N THR A 35 -9.02 -24.85 7.48
CA THR A 35 -9.91 -24.16 8.41
C THR A 35 -9.57 -24.43 9.89
N LEU A 36 -9.32 -25.68 10.29
CA LEU A 36 -9.01 -26.01 11.67
C LEU A 36 -7.70 -25.36 12.15
N LYS A 37 -6.62 -25.48 11.39
CA LYS A 37 -5.33 -24.85 11.75
C LYS A 37 -5.44 -23.33 11.82
N SER A 38 -6.23 -22.73 10.91
CA SER A 38 -6.49 -21.29 10.90
C SER A 38 -7.24 -20.80 12.13
N ILE A 39 -8.27 -21.55 12.59
CA ILE A 39 -9.04 -21.20 13.78
C ILE A 39 -8.17 -21.26 15.05
N PHE A 40 -7.31 -22.28 15.17
CA PHE A 40 -6.41 -22.42 16.32
C PHE A 40 -5.14 -21.58 16.22
N GLY A 41 -4.92 -20.84 15.13
CA GLY A 41 -3.72 -20.00 14.96
C GLY A 41 -2.42 -20.80 14.94
N LEU A 42 -2.45 -22.02 14.40
CA LEU A 42 -1.30 -22.93 14.36
C LEU A 42 -0.39 -22.58 13.19
N PHE A 43 0.48 -21.61 13.39
CA PHE A 43 1.50 -21.18 12.43
C PHE A 43 2.82 -21.93 12.65
N THR A 44 3.61 -22.08 11.59
CA THR A 44 4.93 -22.71 11.66
C THR A 44 5.99 -21.71 12.17
N LYS A 45 7.14 -22.24 12.61
CA LYS A 45 8.30 -21.43 12.98
C LYS A 45 8.71 -20.49 11.80
N GLU A 46 8.67 -21.01 10.59
CA GLU A 46 8.97 -20.26 9.38
C GLU A 46 8.01 -19.07 9.16
N ASP A 47 6.71 -19.19 9.49
CA ASP A 47 5.77 -18.08 9.40
C ASP A 47 6.08 -16.96 10.41
N TYR A 48 6.57 -17.33 11.59
CA TYR A 48 7.04 -16.36 12.59
C TYR A 48 8.32 -15.66 12.12
N GLU A 49 9.29 -16.39 11.57
CA GLU A 49 10.52 -15.82 10.99
C GLU A 49 10.20 -14.84 9.86
N ARG A 50 9.36 -15.23 8.91
CA ARG A 50 8.86 -14.36 7.82
C ARG A 50 8.12 -13.12 8.35
N THR A 51 7.41 -13.25 9.46
CA THR A 51 6.73 -12.12 10.10
C THR A 51 7.74 -11.09 10.63
N ILE A 52 8.82 -11.55 11.22
CA ILE A 52 9.90 -10.69 11.72
C ILE A 52 10.58 -9.99 10.54
N GLU A 53 11.00 -10.74 9.52
CA GLU A 53 11.62 -10.19 8.29
C GLU A 53 10.74 -9.13 7.61
N ALA A 54 9.43 -9.41 7.47
CA ALA A 54 8.50 -8.46 6.89
C ALA A 54 8.32 -7.21 7.76
N LEU A 55 8.39 -7.33 9.08
CA LEU A 55 8.28 -6.20 9.99
C LEU A 55 9.57 -5.35 9.99
N GLU A 56 10.72 -5.99 9.85
CA GLU A 56 12.03 -5.34 9.68
C GLU A 56 12.08 -4.52 8.38
N SER A 57 11.60 -5.08 7.27
CA SER A 57 11.61 -4.41 5.97
C SER A 57 10.80 -3.12 5.94
N VAL A 58 9.84 -2.95 6.86
CA VAL A 58 9.06 -1.72 7.03
C VAL A 58 9.48 -0.89 8.26
N GLY A 59 10.64 -1.21 8.87
CA GLY A 59 11.23 -0.45 9.97
C GLY A 59 10.40 -0.42 11.25
N LEU A 60 9.74 -1.53 11.62
CA LEU A 60 8.88 -1.64 12.79
C LEU A 60 9.24 -2.81 13.72
N SER A 61 10.49 -3.29 13.70
CA SER A 61 10.94 -4.46 14.48
C SER A 61 10.62 -4.37 15.97
N ASP A 62 10.68 -3.16 16.53
CA ASP A 62 10.38 -2.87 17.95
C ASP A 62 8.89 -2.97 18.29
N LYS A 63 8.00 -3.08 17.31
CA LYS A 63 6.54 -3.09 17.48
C LYS A 63 5.90 -4.48 17.44
N LEU A 64 6.67 -5.56 17.32
CA LEU A 64 6.17 -6.93 17.12
C LEU A 64 5.06 -7.32 18.11
N HIS A 65 5.22 -6.97 19.38
CA HIS A 65 4.29 -7.30 20.45
C HIS A 65 3.33 -6.17 20.83
N THR A 66 3.46 -5.00 20.19
CA THR A 66 2.58 -3.84 20.40
C THR A 66 1.18 -4.14 19.86
N ARG A 67 0.15 -3.65 20.52
CA ARG A 67 -1.23 -3.74 20.02
C ARG A 67 -1.41 -2.79 18.83
N SER A 68 -2.19 -3.23 17.85
CA SER A 68 -2.38 -2.44 16.62
C SER A 68 -3.14 -1.13 16.83
N ASP A 69 -3.96 -1.03 17.89
CA ASP A 69 -4.67 0.21 18.25
C ASP A 69 -3.77 1.26 18.97
N GLU A 70 -2.56 0.88 19.35
CA GLU A 70 -1.56 1.80 19.94
C GLU A 70 -0.62 2.41 18.88
N LEU A 71 -0.74 2.00 17.62
CA LEU A 71 0.09 2.46 16.52
C LEU A 71 -0.46 3.76 15.90
N SER A 72 0.44 4.64 15.41
CA SER A 72 0.06 5.73 14.52
C SER A 72 -0.51 5.23 13.19
N GLY A 73 -1.26 6.06 12.46
CA GLY A 73 -1.83 5.69 11.17
C GLY A 73 -0.78 5.18 10.17
N GLY A 74 0.36 5.84 10.07
CA GLY A 74 1.46 5.40 9.21
C GLY A 74 2.10 4.08 9.67
N GLN A 75 2.19 3.85 10.98
CA GLN A 75 2.65 2.55 11.50
C GLN A 75 1.63 1.45 11.18
N GLN A 76 0.33 1.71 11.33
CA GLN A 76 -0.71 0.76 10.96
C GLN A 76 -0.64 0.42 9.47
N GLN A 77 -0.42 1.42 8.60
CA GLN A 77 -0.26 1.21 7.17
C GLN A 77 0.94 0.31 6.85
N ARG A 78 2.08 0.54 7.50
CA ARG A 78 3.26 -0.32 7.32
C ARG A 78 3.06 -1.75 7.85
N VAL A 79 2.25 -1.94 8.89
CA VAL A 79 1.81 -3.28 9.31
C VAL A 79 0.97 -3.98 8.24
N LEU A 80 0.12 -3.24 7.50
CA LEU A 80 -0.62 -3.80 6.35
C LEU A 80 0.32 -4.23 5.22
N ILE A 81 1.35 -3.43 4.95
CA ILE A 81 2.39 -3.79 3.97
C ILE A 81 3.09 -5.08 4.41
N ALA A 82 3.56 -5.16 5.65
CA ALA A 82 4.19 -6.38 6.19
C ALA A 82 3.24 -7.60 6.12
N ARG A 83 1.95 -7.42 6.39
CA ARG A 83 0.93 -8.47 6.23
C ARG A 83 0.80 -8.95 4.78
N ALA A 84 0.86 -8.04 3.81
CA ALA A 84 0.84 -8.40 2.39
C ALA A 84 2.13 -9.13 1.97
N LEU A 85 3.27 -8.76 2.55
CA LEU A 85 4.56 -9.42 2.28
C LEU A 85 4.59 -10.88 2.76
N VAL A 86 4.16 -11.17 4.00
CA VAL A 86 4.14 -12.56 4.51
C VAL A 86 3.20 -13.46 3.72
N GLN A 87 2.22 -12.90 3.04
CA GLN A 87 1.35 -13.64 2.11
C GLN A 87 2.14 -14.19 0.91
N GLN A 88 3.31 -13.62 0.59
CA GLN A 88 4.17 -14.00 -0.54
C GLN A 88 3.50 -13.89 -1.92
N ALA A 89 2.43 -13.12 -2.03
CA ALA A 89 1.77 -12.88 -3.30
C ALA A 89 2.72 -12.20 -4.30
N PRO A 90 2.72 -12.60 -5.59
CA PRO A 90 3.49 -11.92 -6.63
C PRO A 90 2.94 -10.54 -6.98
N VAL A 91 1.65 -10.30 -6.73
CA VAL A 91 0.96 -9.03 -7.01
C VAL A 91 0.42 -8.44 -5.72
N ILE A 92 0.64 -7.15 -5.51
CA ILE A 92 0.07 -6.36 -4.40
C ILE A 92 -0.83 -5.28 -4.99
N LEU A 93 -2.08 -5.25 -4.53
CA LEU A 93 -3.03 -4.17 -4.81
C LEU A 93 -3.06 -3.23 -3.60
N ALA A 94 -2.75 -1.97 -3.79
CA ALA A 94 -2.78 -0.94 -2.76
C ALA A 94 -3.83 0.11 -3.12
N ASP A 95 -4.92 0.12 -2.37
CA ASP A 95 -6.03 1.06 -2.56
C ASP A 95 -5.88 2.24 -1.62
N GLU A 96 -5.51 3.39 -2.18
CA GLU A 96 -5.25 4.64 -1.47
C GLU A 96 -4.37 4.47 -0.21
N PRO A 97 -3.18 3.85 -0.32
CA PRO A 97 -2.39 3.44 0.85
C PRO A 97 -1.85 4.63 1.66
N VAL A 98 -1.96 5.84 1.15
CA VAL A 98 -1.46 7.06 1.79
C VAL A 98 -2.56 8.09 2.08
N ALA A 99 -3.82 7.73 1.87
CA ALA A 99 -4.93 8.60 2.22
C ALA A 99 -4.93 8.92 3.72
N SER A 100 -5.10 10.19 4.06
CA SER A 100 -5.14 10.68 5.44
C SER A 100 -3.80 10.59 6.22
N LEU A 101 -2.66 10.41 5.54
CA LEU A 101 -1.32 10.49 6.13
C LEU A 101 -0.70 11.87 5.89
N ASP A 102 0.14 12.30 6.82
CA ASP A 102 0.97 13.50 6.63
C ASP A 102 2.03 13.28 5.54
N PRO A 103 2.60 14.35 4.96
CA PRO A 103 3.53 14.23 3.84
C PRO A 103 4.78 13.39 4.13
N ILE A 104 5.31 13.46 5.36
CA ILE A 104 6.52 12.71 5.76
C ILE A 104 6.19 11.21 5.83
N THR A 105 5.07 10.87 6.42
CA THR A 105 4.60 9.49 6.54
C THR A 105 4.19 8.94 5.17
N THR A 106 3.54 9.75 4.32
CA THR A 106 3.22 9.41 2.93
C THR A 106 4.46 9.00 2.18
N LYS A 107 5.53 9.81 2.25
CA LYS A 107 6.78 9.48 1.59
C LYS A 107 7.35 8.14 2.06
N LYS A 108 7.40 7.90 3.36
CA LYS A 108 7.89 6.63 3.92
C LYS A 108 7.11 5.42 3.41
N VAL A 109 5.78 5.49 3.38
CA VAL A 109 4.92 4.40 2.88
C VAL A 109 5.16 4.15 1.39
N MET A 110 5.32 5.20 0.60
CA MET A 110 5.60 5.07 -0.84
C MET A 110 7.01 4.53 -1.09
N ASP A 111 8.01 4.96 -0.30
CA ASP A 111 9.38 4.45 -0.36
C ASP A 111 9.41 2.95 -0.01
N ASP A 112 8.65 2.50 1.02
CA ASP A 112 8.52 1.08 1.37
C ASP A 112 7.93 0.26 0.21
N LEU A 113 6.85 0.75 -0.42
CA LEU A 113 6.24 0.09 -1.58
C LEU A 113 7.19 0.04 -2.79
N HIS A 114 7.92 1.12 -3.04
CA HIS A 114 8.90 1.18 -4.12
C HIS A 114 10.04 0.19 -3.89
N HIS A 115 10.60 0.14 -2.68
CA HIS A 115 11.62 -0.81 -2.30
C HIS A 115 11.16 -2.27 -2.50
N ILE A 116 9.94 -2.60 -2.09
CA ILE A 116 9.34 -3.94 -2.28
C ILE A 116 9.24 -4.29 -3.77
N ASN A 117 8.86 -3.33 -4.62
CA ASN A 117 8.81 -3.54 -6.06
C ASN A 117 10.20 -3.81 -6.65
N GLN A 118 11.21 -2.99 -6.30
CA GLN A 118 12.55 -3.08 -6.88
C GLN A 118 13.34 -4.29 -6.36
N GLU A 119 13.35 -4.51 -5.04
CA GLU A 119 14.21 -5.50 -4.42
C GLU A 119 13.56 -6.88 -4.26
N MET A 120 12.24 -6.93 -4.13
CA MET A 120 11.53 -8.20 -3.92
C MET A 120 10.80 -8.69 -5.18
N ASN A 121 11.00 -8.01 -6.33
CA ASN A 121 10.40 -8.36 -7.63
C ASN A 121 8.88 -8.58 -7.57
N LYS A 122 8.17 -7.72 -6.81
CA LYS A 122 6.72 -7.74 -6.69
C LYS A 122 6.08 -6.77 -7.67
N THR A 123 5.01 -7.18 -8.33
CA THR A 123 4.17 -6.24 -9.07
C THR A 123 3.27 -5.50 -8.11
N ILE A 124 3.31 -4.17 -8.11
CA ILE A 124 2.48 -3.35 -7.23
C ILE A 124 1.58 -2.46 -8.09
N LEU A 125 0.27 -2.59 -7.89
CA LEU A 125 -0.73 -1.71 -8.46
C LEU A 125 -1.29 -0.81 -7.37
N VAL A 126 -1.04 0.50 -7.50
CA VAL A 126 -1.45 1.49 -6.48
C VAL A 126 -2.53 2.39 -7.06
N ASN A 127 -3.65 2.51 -6.37
CA ASN A 127 -4.65 3.55 -6.62
C ASN A 127 -4.24 4.83 -5.89
N LEU A 128 -4.06 5.92 -6.62
CA LEU A 128 -3.63 7.22 -6.08
C LEU A 128 -4.46 8.35 -6.68
N HIS A 129 -4.74 9.38 -5.86
CA HIS A 129 -5.32 10.64 -6.33
C HIS A 129 -4.26 11.71 -6.63
N SER A 130 -3.03 11.53 -6.19
CA SER A 130 -1.93 12.47 -6.36
C SER A 130 -1.12 12.16 -7.61
N ILE A 131 -1.21 13.03 -8.64
CA ILE A 131 -0.37 12.94 -9.84
C ILE A 131 1.13 13.04 -9.50
N PRO A 132 1.59 13.95 -8.62
CA PRO A 132 2.99 14.02 -8.26
C PRO A 132 3.52 12.68 -7.72
N LEU A 133 2.81 12.04 -6.78
CA LEU A 133 3.20 10.73 -6.25
C LEU A 133 3.17 9.66 -7.35
N ALA A 134 2.12 9.63 -8.17
CA ALA A 134 2.05 8.67 -9.27
C ALA A 134 3.23 8.81 -10.23
N ARG A 135 3.66 10.04 -10.55
CA ARG A 135 4.82 10.27 -11.42
C ARG A 135 6.15 9.89 -10.78
N GLU A 136 6.30 10.14 -9.49
CA GLU A 136 7.54 9.89 -8.76
C GLU A 136 7.80 8.38 -8.58
N TYR A 137 6.74 7.60 -8.31
CA TYR A 137 6.87 6.22 -7.84
C TYR A 137 6.48 5.14 -8.85
N SER A 138 5.85 5.48 -9.99
CA SER A 138 5.39 4.47 -10.94
C SER A 138 6.20 4.41 -12.22
N SER A 139 6.30 3.23 -12.81
CA SER A 139 6.84 3.00 -14.17
C SER A 139 5.75 3.10 -15.25
N ARG A 140 4.48 2.99 -14.88
CA ARG A 140 3.31 3.08 -15.77
C ARG A 140 2.15 3.69 -15.04
N ILE A 141 1.45 4.63 -15.68
CA ILE A 141 0.24 5.25 -15.16
C ILE A 141 -0.93 4.89 -16.05
N ILE A 142 -2.02 4.44 -15.43
CA ILE A 142 -3.32 4.23 -16.07
C ILE A 142 -4.29 5.22 -15.41
N ALA A 143 -4.83 6.18 -16.18
CA ALA A 143 -5.82 7.10 -15.66
C ALA A 143 -7.22 6.75 -16.15
N LEU A 144 -8.17 6.74 -15.21
CA LEU A 144 -9.58 6.42 -15.43
C LEU A 144 -10.43 7.68 -15.26
N LYS A 145 -11.42 7.85 -16.14
CA LYS A 145 -12.43 8.90 -16.03
C LYS A 145 -13.78 8.38 -16.52
N GLY A 146 -14.79 8.46 -15.68
CA GLY A 146 -16.14 7.98 -16.04
C GLY A 146 -16.19 6.49 -16.39
N GLY A 147 -15.27 5.67 -15.82
CA GLY A 147 -15.18 4.24 -16.11
C GLY A 147 -14.37 3.88 -17.34
N GLU A 148 -13.83 4.87 -18.08
CA GLU A 148 -13.02 4.65 -19.28
C GLU A 148 -11.54 4.95 -19.02
N VAL A 149 -10.65 4.21 -19.67
CA VAL A 149 -9.21 4.51 -19.68
C VAL A 149 -8.95 5.72 -20.59
N VAL A 150 -8.53 6.84 -19.99
CA VAL A 150 -8.25 8.08 -20.72
C VAL A 150 -6.75 8.34 -20.90
N PHE A 151 -5.92 7.61 -20.20
CA PHE A 151 -4.46 7.60 -20.35
C PHE A 151 -3.91 6.23 -19.91
N ASP A 152 -2.96 5.74 -20.66
CA ASP A 152 -2.14 4.55 -20.34
C ASP A 152 -0.76 4.78 -20.95
N GLY A 153 0.29 4.84 -20.12
CA GLY A 153 1.63 5.11 -20.59
C GLY A 153 2.65 5.42 -19.51
N ASN A 154 3.83 5.84 -19.94
CA ASN A 154 4.92 6.23 -19.04
C ASN A 154 4.57 7.54 -18.31
N PRO A 155 4.99 7.72 -17.03
CA PRO A 155 4.79 8.96 -16.28
C PRO A 155 5.26 10.23 -17.01
N ASP A 156 6.33 10.17 -17.78
CA ASP A 156 6.87 11.30 -18.54
C ASP A 156 5.98 11.73 -19.71
N GLU A 157 5.14 10.82 -20.21
CA GLU A 157 4.18 11.11 -21.26
C GLU A 157 2.93 11.85 -20.76
N LEU A 158 2.77 11.97 -19.42
CA LEU A 158 1.63 12.64 -18.80
C LEU A 158 1.82 14.17 -18.84
N THR A 159 1.61 14.76 -20.01
CA THR A 159 1.71 16.21 -20.25
C THR A 159 0.59 16.98 -19.58
N GLU A 160 0.74 18.31 -19.40
CA GLU A 160 -0.29 19.19 -18.84
C GLU A 160 -1.62 19.10 -19.62
N LYS A 161 -1.55 18.96 -20.96
CA LYS A 161 -2.74 18.76 -21.79
C LYS A 161 -3.48 17.47 -21.44
N LYS A 162 -2.74 16.37 -21.20
CA LYS A 162 -3.31 15.07 -20.78
C LYS A 162 -3.90 15.16 -19.38
N LYS A 163 -3.24 15.84 -18.44
CA LYS A 163 -3.75 16.08 -17.09
C LYS A 163 -5.07 16.86 -17.10
N LYS A 164 -5.17 17.92 -17.90
CA LYS A 164 -6.43 18.68 -18.07
C LYS A 164 -7.57 17.81 -18.61
N LYS A 165 -7.27 16.87 -19.51
CA LYS A 165 -8.28 15.91 -20.01
C LYS A 165 -8.79 14.98 -18.90
N ILE A 166 -7.90 14.51 -18.02
CA ILE A 166 -8.22 13.58 -16.91
C ILE A 166 -9.10 14.30 -15.87
N TYR A 167 -8.63 15.43 -15.35
CA TYR A 167 -9.24 16.09 -14.20
C TYR A 167 -10.27 17.19 -14.58
N GLY A 168 -10.30 17.63 -15.82
CA GLY A 168 -11.11 18.79 -16.26
C GLY A 168 -10.41 20.12 -16.01
N GLN A 169 -10.90 21.20 -16.63
CA GLN A 169 -10.31 22.55 -16.52
C GLN A 169 -10.46 23.18 -15.12
N SER A 170 -11.57 22.92 -14.43
CA SER A 170 -11.91 23.58 -13.18
C SER A 170 -10.92 23.37 -12.01
N ILE A 171 -10.31 22.19 -11.92
CA ILE A 171 -9.37 21.87 -10.82
C ILE A 171 -7.98 22.53 -11.05
N PHE A 172 -7.64 22.87 -12.28
CA PHE A 172 -6.38 23.55 -12.60
C PHE A 172 -6.44 25.05 -12.31
N ASP A 173 -7.61 25.67 -12.52
CA ASP A 173 -7.78 27.11 -12.30
C ASP A 173 -7.78 27.46 -10.80
N GLU A 174 -8.37 26.62 -9.94
CA GLU A 174 -8.35 26.82 -8.48
C GLU A 174 -6.94 26.73 -7.87
N ARG A 175 -6.06 25.85 -8.38
CA ARG A 175 -4.69 25.72 -7.88
C ARG A 175 -3.73 26.81 -8.38
N GLN A 176 -4.00 27.41 -9.53
CA GLN A 176 -3.23 28.57 -10.02
C GLN A 176 -3.58 29.84 -9.23
N VAL A 177 -4.80 29.99 -8.75
CA VAL A 177 -5.22 31.12 -7.91
C VAL A 177 -4.52 31.06 -6.55
N ILE A 178 -4.42 29.89 -5.91
CA ILE A 178 -3.76 29.71 -4.61
C ILE A 178 -2.23 29.92 -4.72
N ALA A 179 -1.60 29.52 -5.83
CA ALA A 179 -0.16 29.67 -6.05
C ALA A 179 0.28 31.09 -6.47
N SER A 180 -0.66 32.00 -6.74
CA SER A 180 -0.38 33.39 -7.11
C SER A 180 -0.59 34.38 -5.96
N GLU A 181 -0.96 33.91 -4.75
CA GLU A 181 -1.17 34.73 -3.54
C GLU A 181 -0.02 34.57 -2.51
N ASP A 182 1.03 33.80 -2.82
CA ASP A 182 2.31 33.72 -2.08
C ASP A 182 3.44 34.42 -2.89
#